data_3e7b7da4422cd0567cbdd735dc159173
#
_entry.id   3e7b7da4422cd0567cbdd735dc159173
#
_cell.length_a   1.000
_cell.length_b   1.000
_cell.length_c   1.000
_cell.angle_alpha   90.00
_cell.angle_beta   90.00
_cell.angle_gamma   90.00
#
_symmetry.space_group_name_H-M   'P 1'
#
loop_
_entity.id
_entity.type
_entity.pdbx_description
1 polymer ?
#
loop_
_entity_poly.entity_id
_entity_poly.type
_entity_poly.pdbx_seq_one_letter_code
_entity_poly.pdbx_strand_id
1 'polypeptide(L)'
;MAQYLLQVAYTSEAWANMVKHPQDRISIVSKVIQTLGGKMIGGWLSFGEYDTVAILDMPDNISAAAFSIAAAAGGACKSLKTTPLLTTEDGMEAAKKAAKSGYVPPQGGG
;
A
#
# COMPACT_ATOMS: atom_id res chain seq x y z
N MET A 1 -10.90 -3.61 -10.56
CA MET A 1 -10.36 -3.07 -9.30
C MET A 1 -8.90 -2.73 -9.46
N ALA A 2 -8.44 -1.69 -8.80
CA ALA A 2 -7.04 -1.29 -8.87
C ALA A 2 -6.22 -2.03 -7.82
N GLN A 3 -4.96 -2.31 -8.14
CA GLN A 3 -4.05 -2.99 -7.23
C GLN A 3 -3.09 -2.01 -6.56
N TYR A 4 -2.71 -2.36 -5.33
CA TYR A 4 -1.83 -1.54 -4.51
C TYR A 4 -0.83 -2.44 -3.78
N LEU A 5 0.41 -1.97 -3.69
CA LEU A 5 1.43 -2.56 -2.82
C LEU A 5 1.36 -1.85 -1.47
N LEU A 6 1.07 -2.59 -0.41
CA LEU A 6 1.06 -2.09 0.95
C LEU A 6 2.33 -2.53 1.66
N GLN A 7 3.02 -1.57 2.27
CA GLN A 7 4.22 -1.84 3.07
C GLN A 7 4.07 -1.12 4.42
N VAL A 8 4.24 -1.87 5.49
CA VAL A 8 4.00 -1.39 6.85
C VAL A 8 5.21 -1.67 7.73
N ALA A 9 5.65 -0.66 8.48
CA ALA A 9 6.61 -0.83 9.56
C ALA A 9 5.91 -0.51 10.88
N TYR A 10 6.05 -1.38 11.87
CA TYR A 10 5.42 -1.23 13.18
C TYR A 10 6.29 -0.43 14.13
N THR A 11 5.64 0.21 15.12
CA THR A 11 6.34 0.83 16.23
C THR A 11 6.96 -0.23 17.13
N SER A 12 7.93 0.17 17.95
CA SER A 12 8.52 -0.71 18.97
C SER A 12 7.45 -1.20 19.95
N GLU A 13 6.51 -0.35 20.32
CA GLU A 13 5.40 -0.70 21.20
C GLU A 13 4.51 -1.77 20.58
N ALA A 14 4.17 -1.64 19.31
CA ALA A 14 3.38 -2.65 18.58
C ALA A 14 4.13 -3.99 18.54
N TRP A 15 5.42 -3.98 18.26
CA TRP A 15 6.24 -5.19 18.27
C TRP A 15 6.28 -5.82 19.67
N ALA A 16 6.44 -5.02 20.73
CA ALA A 16 6.44 -5.54 22.10
C ALA A 16 5.12 -6.25 22.42
N ASN A 17 3.99 -5.69 21.99
CA ASN A 17 2.69 -6.30 22.17
C ASN A 17 2.56 -7.62 21.39
N MET A 18 3.07 -7.66 20.16
CA MET A 18 3.03 -8.85 19.33
C MET A 18 3.95 -9.98 19.85
N VAL A 19 5.05 -9.62 20.51
CA VAL A 19 5.91 -10.62 21.16
C VAL A 19 5.18 -11.27 22.33
N LYS A 20 4.44 -10.48 23.12
CA LYS A 20 3.65 -11.00 24.25
C LYS A 20 2.42 -11.75 23.78
N HIS A 21 1.80 -11.29 22.73
CA HIS A 21 0.54 -11.85 22.18
C HIS A 21 0.69 -12.02 20.67
N PRO A 22 1.40 -13.09 20.24
CA PRO A 22 1.55 -13.34 18.80
C PRO A 22 0.19 -13.45 18.12
N GLN A 23 0.06 -12.82 16.97
CA GLN A 23 -1.20 -12.76 16.25
C GLN A 23 -0.96 -12.71 14.74
N ASP A 24 -1.92 -13.20 13.98
CA ASP A 24 -1.90 -13.15 12.53
C ASP A 24 -2.48 -11.81 12.08
N ARG A 25 -1.60 -10.80 11.93
CA ARG A 25 -1.99 -9.47 11.47
C ARG A 25 -2.50 -9.48 10.04
N ILE A 26 -2.01 -10.39 9.21
CA ILE A 26 -2.43 -10.50 7.81
C ILE A 26 -3.92 -10.83 7.73
N SER A 27 -4.39 -11.82 8.51
CA SER A 27 -5.82 -12.17 8.55
C SER A 27 -6.68 -11.02 9.04
N ILE A 28 -6.21 -10.30 10.07
CA ILE A 28 -6.95 -9.17 10.63
C ILE A 28 -7.08 -8.05 9.59
N VAL A 29 -5.97 -7.70 8.94
CA VAL A 29 -5.94 -6.66 7.91
C VAL A 29 -6.81 -7.07 6.71
N SER A 30 -6.76 -8.34 6.31
CA SER A 30 -7.58 -8.85 5.22
C SER A 30 -9.08 -8.60 5.46
N LYS A 31 -9.55 -8.79 6.69
CA LYS A 31 -10.96 -8.53 7.05
C LYS A 31 -11.31 -7.05 6.93
N VAL A 32 -10.40 -6.18 7.33
CA VAL A 32 -10.60 -4.73 7.19
C VAL A 32 -10.69 -4.35 5.71
N ILE A 33 -9.81 -4.89 4.89
CA ILE A 33 -9.82 -4.66 3.45
C ILE A 33 -11.15 -5.11 2.84
N GLN A 34 -11.66 -6.27 3.24
CA GLN A 34 -12.97 -6.78 2.78
C GLN A 34 -14.10 -5.83 3.17
N THR A 35 -14.08 -5.30 4.39
CA THR A 35 -15.07 -4.33 4.86
C THR A 35 -15.07 -3.07 3.99
N LEU A 36 -13.94 -2.68 3.44
CA LEU A 36 -13.79 -1.54 2.55
C LEU A 36 -14.08 -1.88 1.09
N GLY A 37 -14.57 -3.08 0.81
CA GLY A 37 -14.94 -3.51 -0.53
C GLY A 37 -13.80 -4.06 -1.35
N GLY A 38 -12.64 -4.27 -0.75
CA GLY A 38 -11.46 -4.78 -1.43
C GLY A 38 -11.19 -6.26 -1.14
N LYS A 39 -10.03 -6.70 -1.58
CA LYS A 39 -9.55 -8.07 -1.41
C LYS A 39 -8.04 -8.05 -1.24
N MET A 40 -7.53 -8.82 -0.29
CA MET A 40 -6.09 -9.05 -0.19
C MET A 40 -5.69 -10.20 -1.10
N ILE A 41 -4.84 -9.93 -2.07
CA ILE A 41 -4.33 -10.94 -3.01
C ILE A 41 -3.28 -11.82 -2.31
N GLY A 42 -2.44 -11.21 -1.50
CA GLY A 42 -1.44 -11.91 -0.72
C GLY A 42 -0.84 -10.99 0.32
N GLY A 43 -0.32 -11.58 1.39
CA GLY A 43 0.33 -10.82 2.45
C GLY A 43 1.41 -11.66 3.12
N TRP A 44 2.46 -10.99 3.53
CA TRP A 44 3.64 -11.64 4.11
C TRP A 44 4.22 -10.79 5.22
N LEU A 45 4.81 -11.47 6.20
CA LEU A 45 5.69 -10.83 7.15
C LEU A 45 7.07 -10.70 6.52
N SER A 46 7.71 -9.58 6.71
CA SER A 46 9.08 -9.34 6.26
C SER A 46 9.89 -8.79 7.43
N PHE A 47 11.18 -8.63 7.23
CA PHE A 47 12.04 -7.95 8.19
C PHE A 47 13.13 -7.20 7.44
N GLY A 48 13.38 -5.95 7.86
CA GLY A 48 14.19 -4.98 7.15
C GLY A 48 13.60 -3.62 7.38
N GLU A 49 13.46 -2.84 6.33
CA GLU A 49 12.81 -1.53 6.41
C GLU A 49 11.32 -1.65 6.73
N TYR A 50 10.64 -2.62 6.14
CA TYR A 50 9.22 -2.88 6.39
C TYR A 50 9.03 -4.26 7.00
N ASP A 51 7.96 -4.40 7.76
CA ASP A 51 7.66 -5.60 8.54
C ASP A 51 6.52 -6.43 7.95
N THR A 52 5.61 -5.78 7.23
CA THR A 52 4.49 -6.43 6.53
C THR A 52 4.42 -5.90 5.11
N VAL A 53 4.21 -6.80 4.17
CA VAL A 53 4.04 -6.48 2.75
C VAL A 53 2.80 -7.21 2.24
N ALA A 54 1.94 -6.51 1.53
CA ALA A 54 0.72 -7.10 0.97
C ALA A 54 0.40 -6.53 -0.40
N ILE A 55 -0.31 -7.31 -1.20
CA ILE A 55 -0.90 -6.86 -2.47
C ILE A 55 -2.40 -6.82 -2.26
N LEU A 56 -3.01 -5.68 -2.55
CA LEU A 56 -4.43 -5.43 -2.35
C LEU A 56 -5.12 -5.09 -3.67
N ASP A 57 -6.34 -5.62 -3.85
CA ASP A 57 -7.29 -5.09 -4.83
C ASP A 57 -8.25 -4.18 -4.09
N MET A 58 -8.42 -2.95 -4.57
CA MET A 58 -9.35 -2.00 -3.96
C MET A 58 -10.30 -1.46 -5.04
N PRO A 59 -11.56 -1.16 -4.67
CA PRO A 59 -12.53 -0.65 -5.65
C PRO A 59 -12.15 0.71 -6.22
N ASP A 60 -11.48 1.54 -5.42
CA ASP A 60 -11.09 2.90 -5.83
C ASP A 60 -10.01 3.45 -4.89
N ASN A 61 -9.48 4.62 -5.24
CA ASN A 61 -8.46 5.29 -4.44
C ASN A 61 -8.99 5.76 -3.08
N ILE A 62 -10.26 6.10 -3.00
CA ILE A 62 -10.88 6.54 -1.74
C ILE A 62 -10.85 5.41 -0.72
N SER A 63 -11.23 4.21 -1.13
CA SER A 63 -11.21 3.03 -0.26
C SER A 63 -9.79 2.64 0.15
N ALA A 64 -8.82 2.73 -0.77
CA ALA A 64 -7.42 2.48 -0.47
C ALA A 64 -6.89 3.51 0.55
N ALA A 65 -7.21 4.79 0.36
CA ALA A 65 -6.84 5.85 1.29
C ALA A 65 -7.52 5.65 2.65
N ALA A 66 -8.76 5.20 2.68
CA ALA A 66 -9.49 4.93 3.92
C ALA A 66 -8.76 3.89 4.77
N PHE A 67 -8.24 2.83 4.16
CA PHE A 67 -7.44 1.86 4.87
C PHE A 67 -6.17 2.49 5.46
N SER A 68 -5.46 3.27 4.65
CA SER A 68 -4.22 3.93 5.09
C SER A 68 -4.47 4.87 6.26
N ILE A 69 -5.57 5.64 6.21
CA ILE A 69 -5.95 6.55 7.29
C ILE A 69 -6.31 5.78 8.56
N ALA A 70 -7.08 4.71 8.43
CA ALA A 70 -7.48 3.88 9.57
C ALA A 70 -6.26 3.24 10.24
N ALA A 71 -5.33 2.71 9.46
CA ALA A 71 -4.11 2.11 9.98
C ALA A 71 -3.23 3.14 10.69
N ALA A 72 -3.08 4.33 10.10
CA ALA A 72 -2.32 5.43 10.71
C ALA A 72 -2.95 5.89 12.01
N ALA A 73 -4.28 6.01 12.04
CA ALA A 73 -5.02 6.43 13.24
C ALA A 73 -4.91 5.41 14.38
N GLY A 74 -4.67 4.14 14.06
CA GLY A 74 -4.52 3.09 15.06
C GLY A 74 -3.24 3.16 15.89
N GLY A 75 -2.24 3.93 15.45
CA GLY A 75 -1.03 4.20 16.21
C GLY A 75 0.03 3.09 16.24
N ALA A 76 -0.22 1.95 15.60
CA ALA A 76 0.72 0.83 15.60
C ALA A 76 1.76 0.90 14.48
N CYS A 77 1.58 1.79 13.52
CA CYS A 77 2.44 1.89 12.34
C CYS A 77 3.41 3.06 12.49
N LYS A 78 4.70 2.75 12.46
CA LYS A 78 5.77 3.74 12.39
C LYS A 78 5.83 4.36 11.00
N SER A 79 5.58 3.55 9.97
CA SER A 79 5.57 3.96 8.58
C SER A 79 4.58 3.10 7.82
N LEU A 80 3.88 3.71 6.87
CA LEU A 80 2.91 3.03 6.03
C LEU A 80 3.04 3.60 4.62
N LYS A 81 3.22 2.70 3.66
CA LYS A 81 3.35 3.10 2.27
C LYS A 81 2.37 2.30 1.41
N THR A 82 1.53 3.01 0.69
CA THR A 82 0.56 2.42 -0.23
C THR A 82 0.88 2.91 -1.64
N THR A 83 1.32 2.01 -2.49
CA THR A 83 1.78 2.33 -3.84
C THR A 83 0.80 1.77 -4.86
N PRO A 84 0.16 2.63 -5.67
CA PRO A 84 -0.68 2.16 -6.77
C PRO A 84 0.17 1.39 -7.78
N LEU A 85 -0.38 0.29 -8.27
CA LEU A 85 0.28 -0.57 -9.26
C LEU A 85 -0.51 -0.53 -10.56
N LEU A 86 0.21 -0.55 -11.67
CA LEU A 86 -0.37 -0.68 -12.99
C LEU A 86 0.06 -2.01 -13.58
N THR A 87 -0.81 -2.60 -14.40
CA THR A 87 -0.38 -3.69 -15.26
C THR A 87 0.62 -3.15 -16.29
N THR A 88 1.44 -4.01 -16.87
CA THR A 88 2.34 -3.59 -17.95
C THR A 88 1.57 -3.01 -19.13
N GLU A 89 0.37 -3.53 -19.38
CA GLU A 89 -0.53 -3.06 -20.43
C GLU A 89 -0.97 -1.62 -20.18
N ASP A 90 -1.43 -1.34 -18.95
CA ASP A 90 -1.81 0.02 -18.56
C ASP A 90 -0.61 0.96 -18.55
N GLY A 91 0.55 0.45 -18.17
CA GLY A 91 1.80 1.21 -18.21
C GLY A 91 2.17 1.62 -19.63
N MET A 92 1.96 0.74 -20.61
CA MET A 92 2.18 1.05 -22.02
C MET A 92 1.21 2.12 -22.51
N GLU A 93 -0.06 2.05 -22.12
CA GLU A 93 -1.05 3.07 -22.44
C GLU A 93 -0.65 4.44 -21.83
N ALA A 94 -0.18 4.43 -20.60
CA ALA A 94 0.30 5.66 -19.96
C ALA A 94 1.49 6.25 -20.71
N ALA A 95 2.41 5.42 -21.18
CA ALA A 95 3.57 5.85 -21.97
C ALA A 95 3.14 6.50 -23.30
N LYS A 96 2.13 5.92 -23.95
CA LYS A 96 1.57 6.50 -25.18
C LYS A 96 0.95 7.86 -24.95
N LYS A 97 0.22 8.02 -23.84
CA LYS A 97 -0.35 9.32 -23.44
C LYS A 97 0.74 10.32 -23.10
N ALA A 98 1.80 9.88 -22.43
CA ALA A 98 2.94 10.74 -22.09
C ALA A 98 3.60 11.30 -23.32
N ALA A 99 3.75 10.50 -24.38
CA ALA A 99 4.34 10.95 -25.65
C ALA A 99 3.55 12.08 -26.31
N LYS A 100 2.26 12.18 -26.00
CA LYS A 100 1.36 13.20 -26.58
C LYS A 100 1.06 14.32 -25.59
N SER A 101 1.71 14.33 -24.41
CA SER A 101 1.41 15.29 -23.34
C SER A 101 1.89 16.70 -23.62
N GLY A 102 2.87 16.86 -24.49
CA GLY A 102 3.50 18.16 -24.72
C GLY A 102 4.48 18.58 -23.63
N TYR A 103 4.79 17.68 -22.68
CA TYR A 103 5.72 17.99 -21.61
C TYR A 103 7.11 18.32 -22.16
N VAL A 104 7.68 19.42 -21.68
CA VAL A 104 9.05 19.86 -22.01
C VAL A 104 9.84 19.87 -20.69
N PRO A 105 10.98 19.15 -20.63
CA PRO A 105 11.78 19.15 -19.41
C PRO A 105 12.41 20.53 -19.16
N PRO A 106 12.75 20.84 -17.89
CA PRO A 106 13.44 22.09 -17.60
C PRO A 106 14.73 22.22 -18.41
N GLN A 107 15.02 23.42 -18.91
CA GLN A 107 16.23 23.67 -19.67
C GLN A 107 17.44 23.75 -18.75
N GLY A 108 18.51 23.09 -19.12
CA GLY A 108 19.75 23.12 -18.35
C GLY A 108 20.40 24.48 -18.43
N GLY A 109 20.93 24.98 -17.32
CA GLY A 109 21.65 26.21 -17.25
C GLY A 109 20.84 27.49 -17.45
N GLY A 110 19.53 27.31 -17.53
CA GLY A 110 18.60 28.44 -17.68
C GLY A 110 18.18 29.02 -16.36
#